data_e87e566afdd0fc1958e5ba02f6c9573f
#
_entry.id   e87e566afdd0fc1958e5ba02f6c9573f
#
_cell.length_a   1.000
_cell.length_b   1.000
_cell.length_c   1.000
_cell.angle_alpha   90.00
_cell.angle_beta   90.00
_cell.angle_gamma   90.00
#
_symmetry.space_group_name_H-M   'P 1'
#
loop_
_entity.id
_entity.type
_entity.pdbx_description
1 polymer ?
#
loop_
_entity_poly.entity_id
_entity_poly.type
_entity_poly.pdbx_seq_one_letter_code
_entity_poly.pdbx_strand_id
1 'polypeptide(L)'
;FMNSLDSFQTLDSLKIGSKNFAFYNISKLDDQYPNIRKLPKSKKILIENLLRLEDGKDVNKDLIEKVLQKPQEKHEIFFLPARVLMQDFTGVPAVADLAAMRDAVALKGKDPGNVNPLSQVDLVIDHSVMVDYFATPQAFQKNVDMEFGRNKERYEFLKWGQQAFENFRVIPPGTGICHQVNLEYLAKVVWNRSINGQDYLYPDTLVGTDSHTTMVNALGVLGWGVGGIEAEAAMLGQSVSMLLPEVVGFKIEGNLQEGVTATDLVLTVVEMLRAKGVVGKFVEFYGEGLKNLSLADLSLIHISEPTRRYAISYAVFCLK
;
A
#
# COMPACT_ATOMS: atom_id res chain seq x y z
N PHE A 1 -6.56 -13.77 11.38
CA PHE A 1 -6.23 -12.83 10.32
C PHE A 1 -5.49 -13.44 9.12
N MET A 2 -4.97 -14.62 9.18
CA MET A 2 -4.40 -15.44 8.09
C MET A 2 -4.63 -16.91 8.42
N ASN A 3 -5.88 -17.33 8.51
CA ASN A 3 -6.26 -18.73 8.60
C ASN A 3 -6.97 -19.10 7.29
N SER A 4 -6.23 -19.00 6.18
CA SER A 4 -6.78 -19.41 4.89
C SER A 4 -7.15 -20.89 4.95
N LEU A 5 -8.29 -21.21 4.34
CA LEU A 5 -8.74 -22.59 4.15
C LEU A 5 -7.86 -23.36 3.17
N ASP A 6 -7.05 -22.63 2.37
CA ASP A 6 -6.13 -23.16 1.35
C ASP A 6 -6.78 -24.23 0.47
N SER A 7 -8.00 -23.98 0.02
CA SER A 7 -8.79 -24.95 -0.79
C SER A 7 -8.09 -25.33 -2.10
N PHE A 8 -7.10 -24.56 -2.53
CA PHE A 8 -6.29 -24.78 -3.73
C PHE A 8 -4.92 -25.39 -3.44
N GLN A 9 -4.59 -25.67 -2.18
CA GLN A 9 -3.33 -26.29 -1.74
C GLN A 9 -2.08 -25.52 -2.22
N THR A 10 -2.18 -24.20 -2.16
CA THR A 10 -1.11 -23.29 -2.60
C THR A 10 -0.10 -22.97 -1.52
N LEU A 11 -0.41 -23.27 -0.24
CA LEU A 11 0.53 -23.10 0.85
C LEU A 11 1.82 -23.89 0.59
N ASP A 12 2.95 -23.21 0.76
CA ASP A 12 4.28 -23.75 0.51
C ASP A 12 5.27 -23.22 1.54
N SER A 13 6.48 -23.77 1.55
CA SER A 13 7.52 -23.35 2.47
C SER A 13 8.81 -22.97 1.76
N LEU A 14 9.46 -21.93 2.25
CA LEU A 14 10.74 -21.44 1.75
C LEU A 14 11.75 -21.39 2.91
N LYS A 15 12.86 -22.09 2.76
CA LYS A 15 13.96 -22.03 3.73
C LYS A 15 14.96 -20.97 3.34
N ILE A 16 15.18 -20.00 4.21
CA ILE A 16 16.18 -18.92 4.05
C ILE A 16 17.11 -18.98 5.26
N GLY A 17 18.35 -19.40 5.05
CA GLY A 17 19.29 -19.64 6.14
C GLY A 17 18.78 -20.73 7.09
N SER A 18 18.63 -20.40 8.37
CA SER A 18 18.11 -21.31 9.40
C SER A 18 16.59 -21.22 9.60
N LYS A 19 15.90 -20.28 8.93
CA LYS A 19 14.46 -20.04 9.13
C LYS A 19 13.64 -20.65 8.01
N ASN A 20 12.46 -21.15 8.38
CA ASN A 20 11.44 -21.59 7.43
C ASN A 20 10.30 -20.56 7.40
N PHE A 21 9.89 -20.19 6.20
CA PHE A 21 8.80 -19.25 5.96
C PHE A 21 7.70 -19.97 5.18
N ALA A 22 6.46 -19.69 5.53
CA ALA A 22 5.29 -20.12 4.76
C ALA A 22 4.91 -19.02 3.75
N PHE A 23 4.41 -19.40 2.58
CA PHE A 23 3.89 -18.47 1.57
C PHE A 23 2.89 -19.17 0.66
N TYR A 24 2.04 -18.41 -0.01
CA TYR A 24 1.08 -18.94 -0.99
C TYR A 24 1.67 -18.93 -2.38
N ASN A 25 2.01 -20.11 -2.89
CA ASN A 25 2.70 -20.28 -4.17
C ASN A 25 1.70 -20.41 -5.32
N ILE A 26 1.46 -19.30 -6.02
CA ILE A 26 0.55 -19.26 -7.17
C ILE A 26 1.02 -20.15 -8.34
N SER A 27 2.31 -20.50 -8.43
CA SER A 27 2.82 -21.38 -9.49
C SER A 27 2.29 -22.82 -9.38
N LYS A 28 1.80 -23.23 -8.21
CA LYS A 28 1.12 -24.53 -8.06
C LYS A 28 -0.18 -24.64 -8.87
N LEU A 29 -0.73 -23.49 -9.27
CA LEU A 29 -1.96 -23.43 -10.06
C LEU A 29 -1.69 -23.47 -11.58
N ASP A 30 -0.45 -23.42 -12.00
CA ASP A 30 -0.06 -23.26 -13.42
C ASP A 30 -0.56 -24.40 -14.31
N ASP A 31 -0.62 -25.62 -13.81
CA ASP A 31 -1.06 -26.79 -14.58
C ASP A 31 -2.59 -26.81 -14.74
N GLN A 32 -3.32 -26.39 -13.71
CA GLN A 32 -4.78 -26.33 -13.72
C GLN A 32 -5.30 -25.06 -14.41
N TYR A 33 -4.57 -23.95 -14.29
CA TYR A 33 -4.94 -22.64 -14.82
C TYR A 33 -3.78 -22.01 -15.60
N PRO A 34 -3.41 -22.52 -16.79
CA PRO A 34 -2.19 -22.11 -17.52
C PRO A 34 -2.16 -20.62 -17.91
N ASN A 35 -3.30 -19.97 -17.92
CA ASN A 35 -3.38 -18.52 -18.20
C ASN A 35 -2.74 -17.66 -17.10
N ILE A 36 -2.59 -18.18 -15.87
CA ILE A 36 -2.01 -17.44 -14.74
C ILE A 36 -0.56 -17.03 -15.05
N ARG A 37 0.21 -17.89 -15.72
CA ARG A 37 1.61 -17.58 -16.08
C ARG A 37 1.74 -16.26 -16.85
N LYS A 38 0.77 -15.97 -17.71
CA LYS A 38 0.75 -14.80 -18.60
C LYS A 38 0.10 -13.56 -18.00
N LEU A 39 -0.47 -13.67 -16.80
CA LEU A 39 -1.12 -12.54 -16.16
C LEU A 39 -0.12 -11.43 -15.82
N PRO A 40 -0.59 -10.17 -15.86
CA PRO A 40 0.12 -9.04 -15.27
C PRO A 40 0.51 -9.30 -13.82
N LYS A 41 1.60 -8.69 -13.35
CA LYS A 41 2.11 -8.91 -11.99
C LYS A 41 1.15 -8.40 -10.93
N SER A 42 0.52 -7.26 -11.17
CA SER A 42 -0.52 -6.72 -10.28
C SER A 42 -1.67 -7.70 -10.07
N LYS A 43 -2.16 -8.36 -11.13
CA LYS A 43 -3.18 -9.40 -11.00
C LYS A 43 -2.69 -10.63 -10.22
N LYS A 44 -1.44 -11.02 -10.39
CA LYS A 44 -0.85 -12.12 -9.61
C LYS A 44 -0.82 -11.81 -8.12
N ILE A 45 -0.50 -10.56 -7.76
CA ILE A 45 -0.52 -10.10 -6.37
C ILE A 45 -1.97 -10.15 -5.81
N LEU A 46 -2.96 -9.71 -6.59
CA LEU A 46 -4.36 -9.79 -6.16
C LEU A 46 -4.84 -11.25 -5.98
N ILE A 47 -4.43 -12.16 -6.86
CA ILE A 47 -4.73 -13.60 -6.73
C ILE A 47 -4.06 -14.18 -5.48
N GLU A 48 -2.78 -13.86 -5.23
CA GLU A 48 -2.09 -14.28 -3.99
C GLU A 48 -2.85 -13.78 -2.75
N ASN A 49 -3.29 -12.53 -2.78
CA ASN A 49 -4.06 -11.93 -1.69
C ASN A 49 -5.36 -12.71 -1.42
N LEU A 50 -6.10 -13.08 -2.46
CA LEU A 50 -7.32 -13.88 -2.31
C LEU A 50 -7.02 -15.28 -1.74
N LEU A 51 -6.00 -15.96 -2.25
CA LEU A 51 -5.59 -17.30 -1.75
C LEU A 51 -5.20 -17.27 -0.27
N ARG A 52 -4.46 -16.25 0.11
CA ARG A 52 -3.99 -16.06 1.48
C ARG A 52 -5.10 -15.69 2.45
N LEU A 53 -6.15 -15.04 1.98
CA LEU A 53 -7.26 -14.52 2.79
C LEU A 53 -8.54 -15.34 2.64
N GLU A 54 -8.49 -16.51 2.03
CA GLU A 54 -9.66 -17.40 1.88
C GLU A 54 -10.25 -17.77 3.24
N ASP A 55 -11.43 -17.22 3.56
CA ASP A 55 -12.12 -17.42 4.84
C ASP A 55 -13.42 -18.24 4.72
N GLY A 56 -13.81 -18.58 3.50
CA GLY A 56 -15.03 -19.30 3.17
C GLY A 56 -16.30 -18.45 3.25
N LYS A 57 -16.19 -17.13 3.49
CA LYS A 57 -17.29 -16.17 3.58
C LYS A 57 -17.17 -15.12 2.47
N ASP A 58 -16.41 -14.06 2.76
CA ASP A 58 -16.16 -12.97 1.82
C ASP A 58 -15.22 -13.42 0.70
N VAL A 59 -14.15 -14.12 1.05
CA VAL A 59 -13.22 -14.77 0.12
C VAL A 59 -13.43 -16.27 0.19
N ASN A 60 -14.26 -16.80 -0.67
CA ASN A 60 -14.57 -18.22 -0.74
C ASN A 60 -13.97 -18.89 -1.99
N LYS A 61 -13.96 -20.21 -1.99
CA LYS A 61 -13.42 -21.03 -3.09
C LYS A 61 -14.04 -20.67 -4.45
N ASP A 62 -15.36 -20.47 -4.50
CA ASP A 62 -16.08 -20.19 -5.76
C ASP A 62 -15.66 -18.85 -6.36
N LEU A 63 -15.43 -17.83 -5.52
CA LEU A 63 -14.93 -16.53 -5.96
C LEU A 63 -13.52 -16.68 -6.57
N ILE A 64 -12.62 -17.36 -5.83
CA ILE A 64 -11.25 -17.58 -6.28
C ILE A 64 -11.24 -18.36 -7.60
N GLU A 65 -12.02 -19.42 -7.69
CA GLU A 65 -12.12 -20.25 -8.89
C GLU A 65 -12.62 -19.45 -10.11
N LYS A 66 -13.63 -18.60 -9.96
CA LYS A 66 -14.10 -17.69 -11.01
C LYS A 66 -13.00 -16.76 -11.49
N VAL A 67 -12.25 -16.16 -10.56
CA VAL A 67 -11.11 -15.29 -10.89
C VAL A 67 -10.01 -16.05 -11.63
N LEU A 68 -9.69 -17.28 -11.22
CA LEU A 68 -8.67 -18.12 -11.87
C LEU A 68 -9.07 -18.57 -13.27
N GLN A 69 -10.33 -18.93 -13.48
CA GLN A 69 -10.84 -19.37 -14.78
C GLN A 69 -10.95 -18.22 -15.77
N LYS A 70 -11.36 -17.04 -15.30
CA LYS A 70 -11.67 -15.88 -16.14
C LYS A 70 -11.03 -14.59 -15.60
N PRO A 71 -9.70 -14.53 -15.52
CA PRO A 71 -8.99 -13.40 -14.90
C PRO A 71 -9.11 -12.08 -15.69
N GLN A 72 -9.71 -12.09 -16.87
CA GLN A 72 -9.94 -10.89 -17.68
C GLN A 72 -11.33 -10.30 -17.47
N GLU A 73 -12.25 -11.05 -16.88
CA GLU A 73 -13.59 -10.56 -16.56
C GLU A 73 -13.56 -9.69 -15.30
N LYS A 74 -14.57 -8.82 -15.15
CA LYS A 74 -14.74 -7.99 -13.97
C LYS A 74 -15.45 -8.80 -12.89
N HIS A 75 -14.67 -9.27 -11.92
CA HIS A 75 -15.16 -9.92 -10.70
C HIS A 75 -15.07 -8.94 -9.54
N GLU A 76 -16.06 -8.91 -8.67
CA GLU A 76 -15.90 -8.26 -7.37
C GLU A 76 -14.96 -9.10 -6.51
N ILE A 77 -13.92 -8.49 -5.98
CA ILE A 77 -12.93 -9.11 -5.11
C ILE A 77 -12.80 -8.33 -3.80
N PHE A 78 -12.35 -9.01 -2.77
CA PHE A 78 -12.10 -8.46 -1.46
C PHE A 78 -10.59 -8.45 -1.21
N PHE A 79 -10.02 -7.26 -1.16
CA PHE A 79 -8.59 -7.04 -1.01
C PHE A 79 -8.26 -6.52 0.38
N LEU A 80 -7.27 -7.10 1.04
CA LEU A 80 -6.74 -6.60 2.30
C LEU A 80 -5.26 -6.22 2.14
N PRO A 81 -4.90 -4.95 2.31
CA PRO A 81 -3.51 -4.52 2.19
C PRO A 81 -2.64 -5.08 3.32
N ALA A 82 -1.35 -5.26 3.05
CA ALA A 82 -0.38 -5.63 4.07
C ALA A 82 -0.22 -4.54 5.14
N ARG A 83 -0.37 -3.28 4.74
CA ARG A 83 -0.25 -2.12 5.62
C ARG A 83 -1.05 -0.91 5.12
N VAL A 84 -1.24 0.04 6.02
CA VAL A 84 -1.94 1.30 5.77
C VAL A 84 -0.97 2.46 6.05
N LEU A 85 -0.89 3.41 5.13
CA LEU A 85 -0.10 4.63 5.28
C LEU A 85 -1.02 5.82 5.49
N MET A 86 -0.79 6.56 6.54
CA MET A 86 -1.56 7.76 6.86
C MET A 86 -0.64 8.98 6.94
N GLN A 87 -1.08 10.09 6.40
CA GLN A 87 -0.52 11.40 6.71
C GLN A 87 -1.27 11.99 7.94
N ASP A 88 -0.74 13.02 8.54
CA ASP A 88 -1.20 13.52 9.83
C ASP A 88 -2.60 14.16 9.83
N PHE A 89 -3.08 14.74 8.71
CA PHE A 89 -4.44 15.30 8.66
C PHE A 89 -5.54 14.24 8.75
N THR A 90 -5.29 13.06 8.23
CA THR A 90 -6.23 11.94 8.25
C THR A 90 -5.92 10.93 9.35
N GLY A 91 -4.64 10.76 9.68
CA GLY A 91 -4.20 9.78 10.66
C GLY A 91 -4.50 10.17 12.11
N VAL A 92 -4.42 11.45 12.45
CA VAL A 92 -4.76 11.88 13.83
C VAL A 92 -6.23 11.64 14.15
N PRO A 93 -7.20 11.99 13.29
CA PRO A 93 -8.60 11.60 13.47
C PRO A 93 -8.79 10.09 13.62
N ALA A 94 -8.14 9.28 12.79
CA ALA A 94 -8.24 7.81 12.86
C ALA A 94 -7.77 7.25 14.21
N VAL A 95 -6.70 7.82 14.79
CA VAL A 95 -6.26 7.45 16.16
C VAL A 95 -7.27 7.88 17.20
N ALA A 96 -7.93 9.03 17.03
CA ALA A 96 -9.00 9.48 17.93
C ALA A 96 -10.20 8.53 17.88
N ASP A 97 -10.56 8.03 16.69
CA ASP A 97 -11.64 7.05 16.53
C ASP A 97 -11.30 5.71 17.21
N LEU A 98 -10.05 5.23 17.09
CA LEU A 98 -9.58 4.06 17.83
C LEU A 98 -9.66 4.26 19.36
N ALA A 99 -9.32 5.45 19.85
CA ALA A 99 -9.44 5.79 21.27
C ALA A 99 -10.91 5.77 21.71
N ALA A 100 -11.81 6.39 20.95
CA ALA A 100 -13.25 6.38 21.20
C ALA A 100 -13.85 4.94 21.17
N MET A 101 -13.36 4.09 20.28
CA MET A 101 -13.73 2.66 20.26
C MET A 101 -13.32 1.96 21.55
N ARG A 102 -12.12 2.24 22.10
CA ARG A 102 -11.68 1.69 23.39
C ARG A 102 -12.61 2.12 24.54
N ASP A 103 -12.98 3.39 24.56
CA ASP A 103 -13.93 3.91 25.55
C ASP A 103 -15.30 3.20 25.43
N ALA A 104 -15.81 3.04 24.23
CA ALA A 104 -17.07 2.34 23.98
C ALA A 104 -17.03 0.85 24.42
N VAL A 105 -15.89 0.19 24.23
CA VAL A 105 -15.68 -1.21 24.66
C VAL A 105 -15.60 -1.28 26.20
N ALA A 106 -14.89 -0.34 26.84
CA ALA A 106 -14.79 -0.25 28.29
C ALA A 106 -16.15 0.00 28.95
N LEU A 107 -16.97 0.90 28.37
CA LEU A 107 -18.33 1.15 28.84
C LEU A 107 -19.24 -0.08 28.80
N LYS A 108 -18.95 -1.02 27.90
CA LYS A 108 -19.64 -2.32 27.82
C LYS A 108 -19.04 -3.39 28.75
N GLY A 109 -18.10 -3.03 29.62
CA GLY A 109 -17.44 -3.96 30.54
C GLY A 109 -16.51 -4.98 29.86
N LYS A 110 -16.06 -4.69 28.64
CA LYS A 110 -15.11 -5.52 27.89
C LYS A 110 -13.72 -4.91 27.94
N ASP A 111 -12.71 -5.72 27.62
CA ASP A 111 -11.31 -5.28 27.59
C ASP A 111 -11.05 -4.33 26.41
N PRO A 112 -10.75 -3.04 26.66
CA PRO A 112 -10.41 -2.08 25.59
C PRO A 112 -9.10 -2.42 24.88
N GLY A 113 -8.22 -3.22 25.48
CA GLY A 113 -6.99 -3.69 24.85
C GLY A 113 -7.20 -4.55 23.60
N ASN A 114 -8.42 -5.07 23.40
CA ASN A 114 -8.78 -5.80 22.18
C ASN A 114 -8.97 -4.88 20.95
N VAL A 115 -9.07 -3.57 21.14
CA VAL A 115 -9.15 -2.63 20.01
C VAL A 115 -7.73 -2.23 19.58
N ASN A 116 -7.28 -2.80 18.49
CA ASN A 116 -5.98 -2.52 17.86
C ASN A 116 -6.11 -2.56 16.34
N PRO A 117 -5.24 -1.85 15.62
CA PRO A 117 -5.07 -2.09 14.19
C PRO A 117 -4.69 -3.54 13.92
N LEU A 118 -5.39 -4.18 13.00
CA LEU A 118 -5.12 -5.54 12.58
C LEU A 118 -4.09 -5.61 11.44
N SER A 119 -3.97 -4.55 10.64
CA SER A 119 -2.89 -4.32 9.68
C SER A 119 -1.84 -3.40 10.29
N GLN A 120 -0.61 -3.43 9.78
CA GLN A 120 0.40 -2.43 10.15
C GLN A 120 -0.04 -1.04 9.68
N VAL A 121 0.01 -0.07 10.57
CA VAL A 121 -0.30 1.33 10.28
C VAL A 121 0.92 2.19 10.53
N ASP A 122 1.32 2.96 9.51
CA ASP A 122 2.38 3.96 9.59
C ASP A 122 1.75 5.34 9.41
N LEU A 123 1.85 6.20 10.43
CA LEU A 123 1.42 7.59 10.38
C LEU A 123 2.66 8.48 10.27
N VAL A 124 2.77 9.22 9.17
CA VAL A 124 3.89 10.14 8.94
C VAL A 124 3.41 11.57 9.12
N ILE A 125 4.15 12.33 9.92
CA ILE A 125 3.84 13.73 10.20
C ILE A 125 4.65 14.61 9.23
N ASP A 126 3.97 15.12 8.20
CA ASP A 126 4.58 15.97 7.18
C ASP A 126 3.65 17.04 6.62
N HIS A 127 2.39 16.72 6.35
CA HIS A 127 1.45 17.60 5.65
C HIS A 127 1.05 18.84 6.48
N SER A 128 1.08 18.77 7.79
CA SER A 128 0.76 19.88 8.68
C SER A 128 1.97 20.72 9.07
N VAL A 129 3.18 20.29 8.72
CA VAL A 129 4.42 20.96 9.10
C VAL A 129 4.58 22.24 8.30
N MET A 130 4.78 23.35 9.01
CA MET A 130 4.99 24.66 8.43
C MET A 130 6.46 25.05 8.44
N VAL A 131 6.89 25.78 7.39
CA VAL A 131 8.24 26.31 7.29
C VAL A 131 8.21 27.80 7.66
N ASP A 132 8.68 28.11 8.88
CA ASP A 132 8.78 29.48 9.39
C ASP A 132 10.18 30.09 9.16
N TYR A 133 11.20 29.24 9.18
CA TYR A 133 12.59 29.62 8.98
C TYR A 133 13.17 28.92 7.76
N PHE A 134 13.95 29.64 6.99
CA PHE A 134 14.58 29.14 5.75
C PHE A 134 15.97 29.75 5.53
N ALA A 135 16.70 29.20 4.57
CA ALA A 135 17.99 29.70 4.08
C ALA A 135 19.07 29.92 5.15
N THR A 136 18.99 29.25 6.30
CA THR A 136 20.02 29.30 7.34
C THR A 136 20.32 27.89 7.85
N PRO A 137 21.55 27.59 8.31
CA PRO A 137 21.89 26.29 8.87
C PRO A 137 21.01 25.85 10.07
N GLN A 138 20.44 26.81 10.80
CA GLN A 138 19.59 26.58 11.97
C GLN A 138 18.11 26.45 11.62
N ALA A 139 17.72 26.70 10.37
CA ALA A 139 16.30 26.73 9.97
C ALA A 139 15.58 25.41 10.27
N PHE A 140 16.21 24.28 9.96
CA PHE A 140 15.65 22.96 10.22
C PHE A 140 15.29 22.76 11.69
N GLN A 141 16.25 22.96 12.59
CA GLN A 141 16.03 22.76 14.03
C GLN A 141 14.98 23.71 14.60
N LYS A 142 15.01 24.99 14.18
CA LYS A 142 14.00 25.97 14.61
C LYS A 142 12.58 25.59 14.15
N ASN A 143 12.42 25.12 12.94
CA ASN A 143 11.12 24.68 12.45
C ASN A 143 10.61 23.44 13.25
N VAL A 144 11.47 22.49 13.55
CA VAL A 144 11.14 21.32 14.38
C VAL A 144 10.71 21.76 15.78
N ASP A 145 11.48 22.64 16.43
CA ASP A 145 11.18 23.14 17.77
C ASP A 145 9.82 23.89 17.79
N MET A 146 9.55 24.70 16.77
CA MET A 146 8.28 25.41 16.63
C MET A 146 7.11 24.44 16.41
N GLU A 147 7.29 23.44 15.56
CA GLU A 147 6.27 22.42 15.28
C GLU A 147 5.89 21.67 16.56
N PHE A 148 6.87 21.20 17.33
CA PHE A 148 6.61 20.56 18.62
C PHE A 148 5.96 21.50 19.64
N GLY A 149 6.35 22.77 19.66
CA GLY A 149 5.74 23.77 20.53
C GLY A 149 4.27 24.06 20.19
N ARG A 150 3.94 24.22 18.89
CA ARG A 150 2.58 24.49 18.40
C ARG A 150 1.62 23.34 18.62
N ASN A 151 2.09 22.12 18.42
CA ASN A 151 1.27 20.92 18.34
C ASN A 151 1.57 19.94 19.47
N LYS A 152 1.98 20.45 20.64
CA LYS A 152 2.39 19.65 21.80
C LYS A 152 1.34 18.61 22.19
N GLU A 153 0.09 19.01 22.36
CA GLU A 153 -1.01 18.11 22.75
C GLU A 153 -1.21 16.98 21.71
N ARG A 154 -1.15 17.32 20.41
CA ARG A 154 -1.25 16.35 19.33
C ARG A 154 -0.14 15.30 19.41
N TYR A 155 1.09 15.73 19.67
CA TYR A 155 2.23 14.80 19.75
C TYR A 155 2.22 13.97 21.03
N GLU A 156 1.75 14.52 22.15
CA GLU A 156 1.51 13.75 23.36
C GLU A 156 0.46 12.67 23.14
N PHE A 157 -0.64 13.00 22.45
CA PHE A 157 -1.68 12.05 22.06
C PHE A 157 -1.15 10.96 21.10
N LEU A 158 -0.41 11.33 20.06
CA LEU A 158 0.15 10.36 19.13
C LEU A 158 1.20 9.45 19.77
N LYS A 159 2.01 9.99 20.70
CA LYS A 159 2.95 9.20 21.50
C LYS A 159 2.24 8.19 22.37
N TRP A 160 1.14 8.60 23.01
CA TRP A 160 0.27 7.69 23.73
C TRP A 160 -0.29 6.61 22.78
N GLY A 161 -0.82 6.98 21.63
CA GLY A 161 -1.37 6.05 20.66
C GLY A 161 -0.35 4.99 20.21
N GLN A 162 0.88 5.40 19.93
CA GLN A 162 1.97 4.47 19.57
C GLN A 162 2.32 3.48 20.68
N GLN A 163 2.11 3.86 21.95
CA GLN A 163 2.35 2.97 23.08
C GLN A 163 1.13 2.10 23.41
N ALA A 164 -0.07 2.62 23.15
CA ALA A 164 -1.33 1.97 23.49
C ALA A 164 -1.80 0.96 22.44
N PHE A 165 -1.51 1.20 21.17
CA PHE A 165 -1.96 0.36 20.06
C PHE A 165 -0.84 -0.51 19.51
N GLU A 166 -1.13 -1.78 19.30
CA GLU A 166 -0.27 -2.66 18.53
C GLU A 166 -0.36 -2.32 17.03
N ASN A 167 0.66 -2.69 16.27
CA ASN A 167 0.74 -2.45 14.82
C ASN A 167 0.56 -0.97 14.40
N PHE A 168 0.83 -0.04 15.29
CA PHE A 168 0.74 1.39 15.02
C PHE A 168 2.09 2.07 15.27
N ARG A 169 2.58 2.82 14.29
CA ARG A 169 3.85 3.55 14.36
C ARG A 169 3.67 4.98 13.89
N VAL A 170 4.26 5.91 14.60
CA VAL A 170 4.29 7.33 14.24
C VAL A 170 5.70 7.72 13.82
N ILE A 171 5.83 8.32 12.67
CA ILE A 171 7.08 8.90 12.16
C ILE A 171 7.03 10.41 12.44
N PRO A 172 7.98 10.93 13.25
CA PRO A 172 7.92 12.30 13.74
C PRO A 172 8.14 13.35 12.65
N PRO A 173 7.77 14.63 12.90
CA PRO A 173 8.05 15.72 11.99
C PRO A 173 9.56 15.90 11.76
N GLY A 174 9.93 16.40 10.58
CA GLY A 174 11.34 16.58 10.20
C GLY A 174 12.02 15.33 9.67
N THR A 175 11.34 14.18 9.61
CA THR A 175 11.89 12.95 9.01
C THR A 175 11.89 13.00 7.49
N GLY A 176 10.88 13.61 6.88
CA GLY A 176 10.73 13.76 5.44
C GLY A 176 9.28 13.70 4.99
N ILE A 177 9.06 13.81 3.70
CA ILE A 177 7.74 13.73 3.08
C ILE A 177 7.23 12.29 3.15
N CYS A 178 5.97 12.11 3.53
CA CYS A 178 5.30 10.82 3.76
C CYS A 178 5.65 9.77 2.70
N HIS A 179 5.49 10.11 1.43
CA HIS A 179 5.64 9.14 0.35
C HIS A 179 7.10 8.82 0.03
N GLN A 180 8.03 9.77 0.24
CA GLN A 180 9.47 9.52 0.13
C GLN A 180 9.96 8.67 1.30
N VAL A 181 9.54 8.96 2.54
CA VAL A 181 9.82 8.12 3.70
C VAL A 181 9.29 6.70 3.50
N ASN A 182 8.11 6.57 2.90
CA ASN A 182 7.57 5.27 2.54
C ASN A 182 8.46 4.51 1.55
N LEU A 183 8.89 5.16 0.47
CA LEU A 183 9.77 4.54 -0.53
C LEU A 183 11.12 4.11 0.05
N GLU A 184 11.72 4.94 0.89
CA GLU A 184 13.11 4.77 1.33
C GLU A 184 13.24 3.88 2.55
N TYR A 185 12.24 3.90 3.46
CA TYR A 185 12.37 3.30 4.79
C TYR A 185 11.24 2.35 5.19
N LEU A 186 9.99 2.57 4.73
CA LEU A 186 8.85 1.81 5.25
C LEU A 186 8.45 0.65 4.34
N ALA A 187 8.50 0.84 3.01
CA ALA A 187 8.12 -0.17 2.05
C ALA A 187 9.10 -1.35 2.03
N LYS A 188 8.54 -2.55 1.88
CA LYS A 188 9.29 -3.79 1.75
C LYS A 188 8.71 -4.57 0.59
N VAL A 189 9.45 -4.90 -0.43
CA VAL A 189 8.92 -5.65 -1.58
C VAL A 189 8.23 -6.96 -1.15
N VAL A 190 8.76 -7.59 -0.11
CA VAL A 190 8.19 -8.78 0.54
C VAL A 190 7.93 -8.46 2.00
N TRP A 191 6.69 -8.61 2.43
CA TRP A 191 6.28 -8.44 3.81
C TRP A 191 6.47 -9.75 4.57
N ASN A 192 6.88 -9.63 5.84
CA ASN A 192 6.99 -10.77 6.76
C ASN A 192 6.11 -10.52 7.98
N ARG A 193 5.31 -11.53 8.35
CA ARG A 193 4.49 -11.51 9.56
C ARG A 193 4.51 -12.86 10.25
N SER A 194 4.73 -12.85 11.56
CA SER A 194 4.62 -14.06 12.39
C SER A 194 3.20 -14.21 12.92
N ILE A 195 2.61 -15.39 12.73
CA ILE A 195 1.25 -15.73 13.16
C ILE A 195 1.30 -17.11 13.80
N ASN A 196 0.91 -17.19 15.07
CA ASN A 196 0.94 -18.43 15.83
C ASN A 196 2.29 -19.18 15.79
N GLY A 197 3.40 -18.42 15.75
CA GLY A 197 4.75 -18.95 15.70
C GLY A 197 5.25 -19.39 14.32
N GLN A 198 4.43 -19.23 13.26
CA GLN A 198 4.83 -19.43 11.87
C GLN A 198 5.05 -18.09 11.19
N ASP A 199 6.22 -17.92 10.57
CA ASP A 199 6.54 -16.74 9.75
C ASP A 199 5.98 -16.91 8.33
N TYR A 200 5.19 -15.93 7.88
CA TYR A 200 4.62 -15.87 6.53
C TYR A 200 5.28 -14.78 5.70
N LEU A 201 5.58 -15.09 4.44
CA LEU A 201 6.03 -14.15 3.42
C LEU A 201 4.93 -13.91 2.39
N TYR A 202 4.70 -12.66 2.05
CA TYR A 202 3.74 -12.26 1.01
C TYR A 202 4.13 -10.90 0.40
N PRO A 203 3.61 -10.55 -0.78
CA PRO A 203 3.88 -9.26 -1.38
C PRO A 203 3.49 -8.10 -0.47
N ASP A 204 4.36 -7.10 -0.35
CA ASP A 204 3.98 -5.83 0.28
C ASP A 204 2.91 -5.16 -0.58
N THR A 205 1.83 -4.73 0.06
CA THR A 205 0.73 -4.02 -0.55
C THR A 205 0.26 -2.91 0.38
N LEU A 206 -0.13 -1.79 -0.19
CA LEU A 206 -0.39 -0.57 0.55
C LEU A 206 -1.70 0.09 0.13
N VAL A 207 -2.49 0.53 1.10
CA VAL A 207 -3.45 1.62 0.89
C VAL A 207 -3.03 2.82 1.74
N GLY A 208 -3.26 4.01 1.22
CA GLY A 208 -2.89 5.22 1.92
C GLY A 208 -3.93 6.32 1.77
N THR A 209 -3.95 7.26 2.69
CA THR A 209 -4.93 8.35 2.74
C THR A 209 -4.59 9.53 1.83
N ASP A 210 -3.65 9.35 0.92
CA ASP A 210 -3.21 10.38 -0.01
C ASP A 210 -3.09 9.85 -1.44
N SER A 211 -3.30 10.74 -2.42
CA SER A 211 -3.19 10.40 -3.85
C SER A 211 -1.76 10.02 -4.28
N HIS A 212 -0.74 10.48 -3.56
CA HIS A 212 0.66 10.16 -3.82
C HIS A 212 1.08 8.80 -3.25
N THR A 213 0.18 8.07 -2.61
CA THR A 213 0.43 6.68 -2.15
C THR A 213 0.94 5.79 -3.28
N THR A 214 0.50 6.05 -4.51
CA THR A 214 0.94 5.32 -5.72
C THR A 214 2.42 5.43 -6.02
N MET A 215 3.17 6.37 -5.44
CA MET A 215 4.63 6.45 -5.61
C MET A 215 5.35 5.14 -5.22
N VAL A 216 4.78 4.38 -4.28
CA VAL A 216 5.34 3.10 -3.84
C VAL A 216 5.41 2.06 -4.96
N ASN A 217 4.60 2.20 -5.99
CA ASN A 217 4.59 1.29 -7.14
C ASN A 217 5.93 1.30 -7.92
N ALA A 218 6.72 2.38 -7.78
CA ALA A 218 8.08 2.45 -8.33
C ALA A 218 9.03 1.36 -7.78
N LEU A 219 8.76 0.86 -6.58
CA LEU A 219 9.46 -0.28 -5.97
C LEU A 219 8.89 -1.65 -6.37
N GLY A 220 7.84 -1.69 -7.18
CA GLY A 220 7.10 -2.91 -7.44
C GLY A 220 6.20 -3.33 -6.28
N VAL A 221 5.82 -2.41 -5.40
CA VAL A 221 4.83 -2.60 -4.33
C VAL A 221 3.49 -2.09 -4.82
N LEU A 222 2.46 -2.94 -4.78
CA LEU A 222 1.12 -2.57 -5.22
C LEU A 222 0.47 -1.65 -4.17
N GLY A 223 0.21 -0.40 -4.54
CA GLY A 223 -0.36 0.57 -3.63
C GLY A 223 -1.20 1.65 -4.32
N TRP A 224 -2.26 2.11 -3.65
CA TRP A 224 -3.10 3.20 -4.13
C TRP A 224 -3.72 4.02 -2.99
N GLY A 225 -4.23 5.21 -3.35
CA GLY A 225 -4.91 6.10 -2.42
C GLY A 225 -6.35 5.69 -2.19
N VAL A 226 -6.80 5.82 -0.95
CA VAL A 226 -8.19 5.61 -0.50
C VAL A 226 -8.65 6.78 0.36
N GLY A 227 -9.95 6.86 0.64
CA GLY A 227 -10.49 7.80 1.60
C GLY A 227 -10.09 7.44 3.06
N GLY A 228 -10.22 8.40 3.98
CA GLY A 228 -9.88 8.19 5.40
C GLY A 228 -10.67 7.03 6.01
N ILE A 229 -11.99 6.98 5.78
CA ILE A 229 -12.87 5.92 6.29
C ILE A 229 -12.49 4.54 5.73
N GLU A 230 -12.11 4.46 4.46
CA GLU A 230 -11.66 3.20 3.84
C GLU A 230 -10.32 2.74 4.42
N ALA A 231 -9.42 3.69 4.70
CA ALA A 231 -8.15 3.39 5.37
C ALA A 231 -8.37 2.88 6.80
N GLU A 232 -9.30 3.48 7.55
CA GLU A 232 -9.70 3.03 8.89
C GLU A 232 -10.31 1.62 8.85
N ALA A 233 -11.20 1.36 7.89
CA ALA A 233 -11.77 0.03 7.68
C ALA A 233 -10.68 -1.02 7.39
N ALA A 234 -9.74 -0.71 6.50
CA ALA A 234 -8.60 -1.58 6.20
C ALA A 234 -7.68 -1.78 7.41
N MET A 235 -7.45 -0.74 8.20
CA MET A 235 -6.70 -0.82 9.46
C MET A 235 -7.34 -1.79 10.44
N LEU A 236 -8.68 -1.79 10.54
CA LEU A 236 -9.47 -2.68 11.40
C LEU A 236 -9.69 -4.08 10.78
N GLY A 237 -9.05 -4.37 9.67
CA GLY A 237 -9.09 -5.68 9.02
C GLY A 237 -10.29 -5.92 8.12
N GLN A 238 -11.05 -4.89 7.79
CA GLN A 238 -12.07 -4.99 6.75
C GLN A 238 -11.42 -4.95 5.38
N SER A 239 -11.79 -5.90 4.53
CA SER A 239 -11.31 -5.92 3.16
C SER A 239 -11.93 -4.80 2.33
N VAL A 240 -11.14 -4.24 1.43
CA VAL A 240 -11.62 -3.27 0.44
C VAL A 240 -12.28 -4.04 -0.71
N SER A 241 -13.59 -3.81 -0.92
CA SER A 241 -14.29 -4.36 -2.07
C SER A 241 -13.90 -3.57 -3.32
N MET A 242 -13.51 -4.27 -4.37
CA MET A 242 -13.16 -3.68 -5.66
C MET A 242 -13.46 -4.63 -6.83
N LEU A 243 -13.66 -4.07 -8.00
CA LEU A 243 -13.70 -4.89 -9.22
C LEU A 243 -12.27 -5.26 -9.63
N LEU A 244 -12.06 -6.54 -10.01
CA LEU A 244 -10.78 -6.98 -10.55
C LEU A 244 -10.39 -6.08 -11.73
N PRO A 245 -9.28 -5.30 -11.63
CA PRO A 245 -8.99 -4.25 -12.58
C PRO A 245 -8.53 -4.80 -13.94
N GLU A 246 -8.90 -4.07 -14.99
CA GLU A 246 -8.21 -4.21 -16.28
C GLU A 246 -6.79 -3.65 -16.14
N VAL A 247 -5.82 -4.31 -16.75
CA VAL A 247 -4.42 -3.86 -16.72
C VAL A 247 -3.98 -3.41 -18.10
N VAL A 248 -3.45 -2.20 -18.18
CA VAL A 248 -2.87 -1.61 -19.39
C VAL A 248 -1.34 -1.63 -19.25
N GLY A 249 -0.67 -2.26 -20.20
CA GLY A 249 0.80 -2.24 -20.26
C GLY A 249 1.29 -0.95 -20.94
N PHE A 250 2.27 -0.27 -20.33
CA PHE A 250 2.98 0.86 -20.91
C PHE A 250 4.46 0.51 -21.11
N LYS A 251 4.90 0.37 -22.37
CA LYS A 251 6.26 -0.01 -22.69
C LYS A 251 7.17 1.21 -22.78
N ILE A 252 8.27 1.20 -22.04
CA ILE A 252 9.31 2.25 -22.09
C ILE A 252 10.57 1.65 -22.73
N GLU A 253 11.07 2.29 -23.77
CA GLU A 253 12.26 1.90 -24.51
C GLU A 253 13.22 3.08 -24.70
N GLY A 254 14.51 2.79 -24.80
CA GLY A 254 15.55 3.80 -25.05
C GLY A 254 15.97 4.56 -23.80
N ASN A 255 16.48 5.77 -24.01
CA ASN A 255 16.99 6.68 -22.99
C ASN A 255 16.36 8.06 -23.16
N LEU A 256 16.29 8.82 -22.08
CA LEU A 256 16.00 10.26 -22.16
C LEU A 256 17.10 10.95 -22.96
N GLN A 257 16.70 11.85 -23.87
CA GLN A 257 17.63 12.64 -24.63
C GLN A 257 18.25 13.73 -23.73
N GLU A 258 19.42 14.23 -24.10
CA GLU A 258 20.05 15.35 -23.41
C GLU A 258 19.11 16.56 -23.37
N GLY A 259 18.96 17.16 -22.19
CA GLY A 259 18.05 18.27 -21.94
C GLY A 259 16.61 17.89 -21.61
N VAL A 260 16.22 16.63 -21.74
CA VAL A 260 14.90 16.14 -21.32
C VAL A 260 14.92 15.79 -19.83
N THR A 261 13.97 16.32 -19.08
CA THR A 261 13.83 16.10 -17.63
C THR A 261 12.86 14.95 -17.33
N ALA A 262 12.90 14.46 -16.09
CA ALA A 262 11.89 13.50 -15.60
C ALA A 262 10.47 14.09 -15.67
N THR A 263 10.32 15.40 -15.49
CA THR A 263 9.02 16.08 -15.59
C THR A 263 8.47 16.03 -17.02
N ASP A 264 9.31 16.19 -18.05
CA ASP A 264 8.89 16.07 -19.45
C ASP A 264 8.40 14.64 -19.74
N LEU A 265 9.12 13.63 -19.24
CA LEU A 265 8.70 12.25 -19.35
C LEU A 265 7.33 12.03 -18.70
N VAL A 266 7.14 12.51 -17.47
CA VAL A 266 5.88 12.35 -16.72
C VAL A 266 4.72 13.00 -17.47
N LEU A 267 4.87 14.24 -17.93
CA LEU A 267 3.81 14.95 -18.66
C LEU A 267 3.44 14.22 -19.94
N THR A 268 4.42 13.71 -20.68
CA THR A 268 4.20 12.94 -21.91
C THR A 268 3.46 11.63 -21.61
N VAL A 269 3.90 10.88 -20.58
CA VAL A 269 3.24 9.63 -20.16
C VAL A 269 1.79 9.89 -19.73
N VAL A 270 1.56 10.94 -18.93
CA VAL A 270 0.22 11.33 -18.48
C VAL A 270 -0.70 11.67 -19.65
N GLU A 271 -0.20 12.43 -20.62
CA GLU A 271 -0.97 12.76 -21.83
C GLU A 271 -1.36 11.51 -22.62
N MET A 272 -0.40 10.62 -22.89
CA MET A 272 -0.64 9.37 -23.60
C MET A 272 -1.65 8.46 -22.88
N LEU A 273 -1.51 8.31 -21.57
CA LEU A 273 -2.40 7.47 -20.76
C LEU A 273 -3.81 8.08 -20.67
N ARG A 274 -3.93 9.40 -20.58
CA ARG A 274 -5.23 10.10 -20.64
C ARG A 274 -5.92 9.88 -21.98
N ALA A 275 -5.20 10.03 -23.07
CA ALA A 275 -5.72 9.78 -24.42
C ALA A 275 -6.17 8.33 -24.59
N LYS A 276 -5.49 7.37 -23.94
CA LYS A 276 -5.85 5.94 -23.95
C LYS A 276 -7.08 5.63 -23.09
N GLY A 277 -7.44 6.48 -22.13
CA GLY A 277 -8.60 6.26 -21.25
C GLY A 277 -8.35 5.16 -20.21
N VAL A 278 -7.36 5.39 -19.32
CA VAL A 278 -6.95 4.42 -18.28
C VAL A 278 -7.62 4.63 -16.93
N VAL A 279 -8.57 5.55 -16.81
CA VAL A 279 -9.30 5.78 -15.55
C VAL A 279 -10.01 4.49 -15.11
N GLY A 280 -9.79 4.08 -13.88
CA GLY A 280 -10.35 2.83 -13.33
C GLY A 280 -9.61 1.56 -13.78
N LYS A 281 -8.40 1.68 -14.34
CA LYS A 281 -7.54 0.57 -14.76
C LYS A 281 -6.22 0.61 -14.02
N PHE A 282 -5.55 -0.52 -13.92
CA PHE A 282 -4.15 -0.56 -13.51
C PHE A 282 -3.24 -0.33 -14.72
N VAL A 283 -2.12 0.32 -14.50
CA VAL A 283 -1.08 0.53 -15.53
C VAL A 283 0.19 -0.17 -15.08
N GLU A 284 0.74 -1.05 -15.91
CA GLU A 284 2.04 -1.67 -15.66
C GLU A 284 3.09 -1.13 -16.63
N PHE A 285 4.12 -0.49 -16.08
CA PHE A 285 5.27 -0.06 -16.86
C PHE A 285 6.25 -1.21 -17.04
N TYR A 286 6.73 -1.41 -18.26
CA TYR A 286 7.69 -2.45 -18.60
C TYR A 286 8.59 -2.02 -19.75
N GLY A 287 9.62 -2.80 -20.03
CA GLY A 287 10.56 -2.59 -21.15
C GLY A 287 11.96 -2.19 -20.67
N GLU A 288 12.91 -2.27 -21.59
CA GLU A 288 14.33 -2.05 -21.29
C GLU A 288 14.65 -0.61 -20.86
N GLY A 289 13.84 0.38 -21.29
CA GLY A 289 14.03 1.77 -20.91
C GLY A 289 13.86 2.02 -19.40
N LEU A 290 13.14 1.14 -18.67
CA LEU A 290 13.02 1.26 -17.22
C LEU A 290 14.35 1.15 -16.48
N LYS A 291 15.32 0.41 -17.05
CA LYS A 291 16.65 0.23 -16.44
C LYS A 291 17.44 1.54 -16.39
N ASN A 292 17.09 2.47 -17.28
CA ASN A 292 17.77 3.75 -17.44
C ASN A 292 17.13 4.89 -16.61
N LEU A 293 16.03 4.59 -15.90
CA LEU A 293 15.35 5.53 -15.02
C LEU A 293 15.73 5.27 -13.57
N SER A 294 15.94 6.34 -12.82
CA SER A 294 16.16 6.25 -11.38
C SER A 294 14.85 5.89 -10.65
N LEU A 295 14.94 5.48 -9.37
CA LEU A 295 13.77 5.31 -8.53
C LEU A 295 12.99 6.61 -8.39
N ALA A 296 13.67 7.75 -8.32
CA ALA A 296 13.04 9.07 -8.23
C ALA A 296 12.22 9.39 -9.49
N ASP A 297 12.75 9.12 -10.69
CA ASP A 297 12.03 9.33 -11.96
C ASP A 297 10.79 8.42 -12.03
N LEU A 298 10.94 7.16 -11.66
CA LEU A 298 9.83 6.20 -11.62
C LEU A 298 8.76 6.63 -10.62
N SER A 299 9.15 7.09 -9.42
CA SER A 299 8.19 7.55 -8.42
C SER A 299 7.43 8.79 -8.89
N LEU A 300 8.09 9.69 -9.62
CA LEU A 300 7.49 10.89 -10.17
C LEU A 300 6.41 10.57 -11.23
N ILE A 301 6.60 9.54 -12.05
CA ILE A 301 5.59 9.07 -13.00
C ILE A 301 4.30 8.70 -12.24
N HIS A 302 4.40 8.09 -11.08
CA HIS A 302 3.27 7.68 -10.26
C HIS A 302 2.58 8.81 -9.50
N ILE A 303 3.23 9.94 -9.24
CA ILE A 303 2.62 11.13 -8.61
C ILE A 303 1.51 11.73 -9.49
N SER A 304 1.78 11.86 -10.77
CA SER A 304 0.91 12.58 -11.73
C SER A 304 -0.04 11.66 -12.46
N GLU A 305 -0.38 10.55 -11.87
CA GLU A 305 -1.15 9.47 -12.48
C GLU A 305 -2.50 9.95 -13.07
N PRO A 306 -2.80 9.66 -14.34
CA PRO A 306 -4.03 10.09 -15.00
C PRO A 306 -5.26 9.25 -14.64
N THR A 307 -5.10 8.21 -13.84
CA THR A 307 -6.20 7.31 -13.41
C THR A 307 -7.10 7.95 -12.37
N ARG A 308 -6.71 9.11 -11.83
CA ARG A 308 -7.43 9.84 -10.78
C ARG A 308 -8.70 10.48 -11.29
N ARG A 309 -9.85 9.95 -10.88
CA ARG A 309 -11.13 10.63 -10.92
C ARG A 309 -11.78 10.50 -9.55
N TYR A 310 -11.86 11.62 -8.78
CA TYR A 310 -12.31 11.61 -7.38
C TYR A 310 -11.47 10.68 -6.47
N ALA A 311 -11.22 11.01 -5.29
CA ALA A 311 -10.56 10.40 -4.12
C ALA A 311 -9.95 8.98 -4.19
N ILE A 312 -10.11 8.20 -5.26
CA ILE A 312 -9.55 6.86 -5.45
C ILE A 312 -8.52 6.90 -6.59
N SER A 313 -7.25 6.72 -6.27
CA SER A 313 -6.19 6.52 -7.25
C SER A 313 -5.94 5.01 -7.42
N TYR A 314 -5.94 4.54 -8.66
CA TYR A 314 -5.64 3.14 -8.98
C TYR A 314 -4.14 2.92 -9.10
N ALA A 315 -3.72 1.69 -8.82
CA ALA A 315 -2.32 1.33 -8.79
C ALA A 315 -1.66 1.36 -10.18
N VAL A 316 -0.47 1.92 -10.23
CA VAL A 316 0.46 1.82 -11.36
C VAL A 316 1.67 1.03 -10.89
N PHE A 317 2.09 0.04 -11.63
CA PHE A 317 3.08 -0.93 -11.21
C PHE A 317 4.31 -0.90 -12.14
N CYS A 318 5.51 -0.75 -11.58
CA CYS A 318 6.75 -0.81 -12.34
C CYS A 318 7.43 -2.18 -12.23
N LEU A 319 7.79 -2.74 -13.37
CA LEU A 319 8.56 -3.97 -13.48
C LEU A 319 9.99 -3.64 -13.90
N LYS A 320 10.91 -3.56 -12.94
CA LYS A 320 12.35 -3.51 -13.20
C LYS A 320 12.92 -4.89 -13.44
#